data_0ff32a64e3c167e3989627aea396a4b0
#
_entry.id   0ff32a64e3c167e3989627aea396a4b0
#
_cell.length_a   1.000
_cell.length_b   1.000
_cell.length_c   1.000
_cell.angle_alpha   90.00
_cell.angle_beta   90.00
_cell.angle_gamma   90.00
#
_symmetry.space_group_name_H-M   'P 1'
#
loop_
_entity.id
_entity.type
_entity.pdbx_description
1 polymer ?
#
loop_
_entity_poly.entity_id
_entity_poly.type
_entity_poly.pdbx_seq_one_letter_code
_entity_poly.pdbx_strand_id
1 'polypeptide(L)'
;MNFSKECDAFIRFNTVEAIVESSTLERVSKILPISSGSSIDWSDVLNSEEVESVSADSLVQSILSISNRAEIDLTKPCFAIQLNEAVPPLLTTINDWSNFSHELDFVDTIFVAEDYSWIVHWDFYKNLHALRA
;
A
#
# COMPACT_ATOMS: atom_id res chain seq x y z
N MET A 1 -14.51 9.24 -10.87
CA MET A 1 -14.40 9.44 -9.42
C MET A 1 -13.90 10.84 -9.13
N ASN A 2 -14.55 11.52 -8.19
CA ASN A 2 -14.23 12.92 -7.88
C ASN A 2 -13.46 13.01 -6.56
N PHE A 3 -12.15 13.23 -6.66
CA PHE A 3 -11.32 13.52 -5.50
C PHE A 3 -11.38 15.02 -5.17
N SER A 4 -11.02 15.37 -3.94
CA SER A 4 -10.81 16.75 -3.59
C SER A 4 -9.70 17.36 -4.45
N LYS A 5 -9.65 18.68 -4.52
CA LYS A 5 -8.61 19.39 -5.27
C LYS A 5 -7.21 19.05 -4.73
N GLU A 6 -7.09 18.95 -3.42
CA GLU A 6 -5.84 18.62 -2.75
C GLU A 6 -5.40 17.18 -3.04
N CYS A 7 -6.35 16.23 -3.03
CA CYS A 7 -6.06 14.84 -3.35
C CYS A 7 -5.65 14.69 -4.82
N ASP A 8 -6.36 15.34 -5.75
CA ASP A 8 -5.99 15.36 -7.15
C ASP A 8 -4.57 15.91 -7.37
N ALA A 9 -4.21 16.97 -6.68
CA ALA A 9 -2.88 17.54 -6.75
C ALA A 9 -1.81 16.56 -6.23
N PHE A 10 -2.11 15.90 -5.12
CA PHE A 10 -1.23 14.87 -4.54
C PHE A 10 -0.99 13.73 -5.54
N ILE A 11 -2.06 13.21 -6.15
CA ILE A 11 -1.97 12.13 -7.14
C ILE A 11 -1.09 12.57 -8.32
N ARG A 12 -1.39 13.72 -8.91
CA ARG A 12 -0.64 14.22 -10.08
C ARG A 12 0.83 14.45 -9.77
N PHE A 13 1.14 15.01 -8.60
CA PHE A 13 2.51 15.31 -8.20
C PHE A 13 3.35 14.05 -7.99
N ASN A 14 2.73 12.96 -7.53
CA ASN A 14 3.43 11.74 -7.17
C ASN A 14 3.29 10.60 -8.20
N THR A 15 2.53 10.82 -9.28
CA THR A 15 2.34 9.80 -10.32
C THR A 15 3.68 9.42 -10.96
N VAL A 16 3.90 8.12 -11.12
CA VAL A 16 5.03 7.57 -11.87
C VAL A 16 4.51 6.82 -13.10
N GLU A 17 5.41 6.39 -13.96
CA GLU A 17 5.04 5.72 -15.21
C GLU A 17 4.23 4.45 -14.93
N ALA A 18 3.24 4.16 -15.80
CA ALA A 18 2.33 3.02 -15.64
C ALA A 18 3.06 1.68 -15.55
N ILE A 19 4.21 1.54 -16.22
CA ILE A 19 5.02 0.32 -16.18
C ILE A 19 5.51 0.00 -14.76
N VAL A 20 5.63 0.99 -13.89
CA VAL A 20 6.07 0.80 -12.51
C VAL A 20 5.10 -0.11 -11.74
N GLU A 21 3.79 -0.01 -12.00
CA GLU A 21 2.81 -0.89 -11.35
C GLU A 21 3.09 -2.36 -11.65
N SER A 22 3.18 -2.73 -12.93
CA SER A 22 3.43 -4.12 -13.30
C SER A 22 4.82 -4.60 -12.88
N SER A 23 5.84 -3.75 -12.99
CA SER A 23 7.20 -4.09 -12.56
C SER A 23 7.27 -4.34 -11.06
N THR A 24 6.60 -3.50 -10.28
CA THR A 24 6.56 -3.63 -8.81
C THR A 24 5.82 -4.90 -8.41
N LEU A 25 4.64 -5.15 -8.99
CA LEU A 25 3.84 -6.34 -8.69
C LEU A 25 4.57 -7.62 -9.13
N GLU A 26 5.25 -7.61 -10.26
CA GLU A 26 6.08 -8.75 -10.68
C GLU A 26 7.16 -9.07 -9.65
N ARG A 27 7.82 -8.05 -9.13
CA ARG A 27 8.85 -8.25 -8.11
C ARG A 27 8.27 -8.72 -6.78
N VAL A 28 7.12 -8.19 -6.39
CA VAL A 28 6.38 -8.64 -5.19
C VAL A 28 5.97 -10.11 -5.35
N SER A 29 5.59 -10.55 -6.54
CA SER A 29 5.17 -11.93 -6.81
C SER A 29 6.27 -12.96 -6.56
N LYS A 30 7.52 -12.55 -6.56
CA LYS A 30 8.66 -13.42 -6.23
C LYS A 30 8.84 -13.63 -4.73
N ILE A 31 8.19 -12.81 -3.93
CA ILE A 31 8.27 -12.83 -2.46
C ILE A 31 6.95 -13.37 -1.87
N LEU A 32 5.82 -12.96 -2.45
CA LEU A 32 4.48 -13.24 -1.95
C LEU A 32 3.58 -13.81 -3.07
N PRO A 33 2.67 -14.73 -2.74
CA PRO A 33 1.72 -15.24 -3.72
C PRO A 33 0.70 -14.15 -4.11
N ILE A 34 0.59 -13.90 -5.41
CA ILE A 34 -0.40 -12.96 -5.96
C ILE A 34 -1.51 -13.78 -6.63
N SER A 35 -2.75 -13.52 -6.22
CA SER A 35 -3.92 -14.16 -6.80
C SER A 35 -4.23 -13.63 -8.20
N SER A 36 -5.18 -14.26 -8.89
CA SER A 36 -5.60 -13.86 -10.24
C SER A 36 -6.12 -12.42 -10.34
N GLY A 37 -6.56 -11.82 -9.23
CA GLY A 37 -6.99 -10.42 -9.18
C GLY A 37 -5.87 -9.43 -8.87
N SER A 38 -4.61 -9.84 -8.93
CA SER A 38 -3.43 -9.05 -8.58
C SER A 38 -3.37 -8.66 -7.09
N SER A 39 -4.20 -9.29 -6.26
CA SER A 39 -4.17 -9.10 -4.81
C SER A 39 -3.28 -10.17 -4.16
N ILE A 40 -2.61 -9.80 -3.08
CA ILE A 40 -1.74 -10.72 -2.34
C ILE A 40 -2.59 -11.70 -1.55
N ASP A 41 -2.27 -13.00 -1.65
CA ASP A 41 -2.88 -14.03 -0.83
C ASP A 41 -2.04 -14.24 0.43
N TRP A 42 -2.51 -13.71 1.56
CA TRP A 42 -1.78 -13.76 2.83
C TRP A 42 -2.04 -15.02 3.64
N SER A 43 -2.94 -15.90 3.21
CA SER A 43 -3.42 -17.04 4.03
C SER A 43 -2.29 -17.99 4.48
N ASP A 44 -1.26 -18.16 3.65
CA ASP A 44 -0.15 -19.07 3.94
C ASP A 44 1.20 -18.35 4.11
N VAL A 45 1.17 -17.01 4.27
CA VAL A 45 2.40 -16.25 4.42
C VAL A 45 2.90 -16.33 5.86
N LEU A 46 4.12 -16.82 6.03
CA LEU A 46 4.77 -16.90 7.33
C LEU A 46 5.46 -15.58 7.68
N ASN A 47 5.51 -15.28 8.98
CA ASN A 47 6.21 -14.11 9.52
C ASN A 47 5.61 -12.77 9.09
N SER A 48 4.37 -12.77 8.63
CA SER A 48 3.65 -11.53 8.36
C SER A 48 2.93 -11.04 9.61
N GLU A 49 2.72 -9.72 9.68
CA GLU A 49 1.90 -9.09 10.71
C GLU A 49 0.54 -8.77 10.12
N GLU A 50 -0.52 -8.87 10.94
CA GLU A 50 -1.88 -8.57 10.51
C GLU A 50 -2.62 -7.79 11.59
N VAL A 51 -3.40 -6.78 11.17
CA VAL A 51 -4.36 -6.06 12.01
C VAL A 51 -5.69 -6.05 11.29
N GLU A 52 -6.74 -6.54 11.96
CA GLU A 52 -8.08 -6.60 11.40
C GLU A 52 -8.84 -5.30 11.62
N SER A 53 -9.78 -5.01 10.73
CA SER A 53 -10.75 -3.91 10.85
C SER A 53 -10.08 -2.53 11.00
N VAL A 54 -9.11 -2.25 10.14
CA VAL A 54 -8.39 -0.98 10.11
C VAL A 54 -9.13 0.02 9.24
N SER A 55 -9.63 1.10 9.85
CA SER A 55 -10.27 2.20 9.12
C SER A 55 -9.25 3.21 8.63
N ALA A 56 -9.70 4.14 7.78
CA ALA A 56 -8.85 5.25 7.32
C ALA A 56 -8.32 6.08 8.51
N ASP A 57 -9.13 6.29 9.54
CA ASP A 57 -8.71 7.03 10.74
C ASP A 57 -7.63 6.31 11.55
N SER A 58 -7.64 4.99 11.54
CA SER A 58 -6.72 4.17 12.35
C SER A 58 -5.53 3.63 11.57
N LEU A 59 -5.42 3.93 10.27
CA LEU A 59 -4.41 3.34 9.40
C LEU A 59 -2.98 3.58 9.92
N VAL A 60 -2.61 4.83 10.18
CA VAL A 60 -1.26 5.16 10.63
C VAL A 60 -0.95 4.51 11.97
N GLN A 61 -1.87 4.57 12.94
CA GLN A 61 -1.67 3.96 14.25
C GLN A 61 -1.53 2.44 14.16
N SER A 62 -2.30 1.82 13.29
CA SER A 62 -2.23 0.37 13.06
C SER A 62 -0.89 -0.02 12.44
N ILE A 63 -0.39 0.75 11.47
CA ILE A 63 0.93 0.50 10.88
C ILE A 63 2.01 0.69 11.94
N LEU A 64 1.94 1.75 12.74
CA LEU A 64 2.90 1.99 13.81
C LEU A 64 2.94 0.85 14.84
N SER A 65 1.79 0.22 15.11
CA SER A 65 1.71 -0.88 16.07
C SER A 65 2.51 -2.13 15.62
N ILE A 66 2.72 -2.30 14.32
CA ILE A 66 3.44 -3.44 13.75
C ILE A 66 4.79 -3.06 13.16
N SER A 67 5.12 -1.76 13.10
CA SER A 67 6.31 -1.28 12.40
C SER A 67 7.61 -1.76 13.02
N ASN A 68 7.66 -1.95 14.35
CA ASN A 68 8.85 -2.44 15.02
C ASN A 68 9.24 -3.86 14.58
N ARG A 69 8.24 -4.70 14.30
CA ARG A 69 8.48 -6.09 13.86
C ARG A 69 8.75 -6.17 12.37
N ALA A 70 8.01 -5.39 11.58
CA ALA A 70 8.14 -5.39 10.12
C ALA A 70 9.18 -4.38 9.63
N GLU A 71 9.76 -3.59 10.52
CA GLU A 71 10.74 -2.54 10.22
C GLU A 71 10.26 -1.57 9.15
N ILE A 72 8.99 -1.13 9.29
CA ILE A 72 8.37 -0.19 8.37
C ILE A 72 8.69 1.23 8.81
N ASP A 73 9.23 2.03 7.91
CA ASP A 73 9.45 3.47 8.14
C ASP A 73 8.47 4.26 7.28
N LEU A 74 7.51 4.91 7.93
CA LEU A 74 6.44 5.67 7.29
C LEU A 74 6.96 6.90 6.52
N THR A 75 8.19 7.32 6.78
CA THR A 75 8.80 8.50 6.15
C THR A 75 9.67 8.17 4.95
N LYS A 76 9.89 6.89 4.68
CA LYS A 76 10.71 6.43 3.55
C LYS A 76 9.88 6.33 2.27
N PRO A 77 10.50 6.59 1.11
CA PRO A 77 9.79 6.45 -0.17
C PRO A 77 9.29 5.03 -0.40
N CYS A 78 8.07 4.94 -0.92
CA CYS A 78 7.46 3.67 -1.30
C CYS A 78 6.61 3.87 -2.55
N PHE A 79 6.36 2.77 -3.26
CA PHE A 79 5.36 2.74 -4.31
C PHE A 79 4.01 2.42 -3.67
N ALA A 80 3.00 3.26 -3.96
CA ALA A 80 1.63 3.00 -3.56
C ALA A 80 0.86 2.53 -4.80
N ILE A 81 0.47 1.27 -4.79
CA ILE A 81 -0.24 0.62 -5.90
C ILE A 81 -1.67 0.38 -5.48
N GLN A 82 -2.61 1.06 -6.13
CA GLN A 82 -4.04 0.81 -5.92
C GLN A 82 -4.58 0.00 -7.09
N LEU A 83 -5.27 -1.08 -6.79
CA LEU A 83 -5.77 -2.02 -7.81
C LEU A 83 -7.04 -1.47 -8.46
N ASN A 84 -6.95 -0.28 -9.03
CA ASN A 84 -8.05 0.42 -9.68
C ASN A 84 -7.50 1.44 -10.68
N GLU A 85 -8.11 1.52 -11.85
CA GLU A 85 -7.67 2.42 -12.93
C GLU A 85 -7.80 3.91 -12.58
N ALA A 86 -8.61 4.26 -11.57
CA ALA A 86 -8.82 5.66 -11.18
C ALA A 86 -7.58 6.28 -10.55
N VAL A 87 -6.65 5.47 -10.03
CA VAL A 87 -5.43 5.96 -9.39
C VAL A 87 -4.21 5.30 -10.04
N PRO A 88 -3.34 6.07 -10.68
CA PRO A 88 -2.08 5.53 -11.22
C PRO A 88 -1.12 5.14 -10.09
N PRO A 89 -0.05 4.41 -10.40
CA PRO A 89 0.98 4.12 -9.39
C PRO A 89 1.64 5.42 -8.92
N LEU A 90 1.89 5.50 -7.62
CA LEU A 90 2.49 6.67 -6.98
C LEU A 90 3.83 6.31 -6.35
N LEU A 91 4.76 7.25 -6.34
CA LEU A 91 5.94 7.20 -5.49
C LEU A 91 5.77 8.28 -4.42
N THR A 92 5.64 7.87 -3.17
CA THR A 92 5.31 8.75 -2.06
C THR A 92 5.81 8.14 -0.74
N THR A 93 5.34 8.65 0.37
CA THR A 93 5.53 8.03 1.70
C THR A 93 4.17 7.65 2.26
N ILE A 94 4.13 6.68 3.17
CA ILE A 94 2.86 6.33 3.82
C ILE A 94 2.32 7.52 4.62
N ASN A 95 3.20 8.31 5.26
CA ASN A 95 2.77 9.52 5.95
C ASN A 95 2.02 10.48 5.04
N ASP A 96 2.56 10.77 3.86
CA ASP A 96 1.92 11.71 2.93
C ASP A 96 0.63 11.11 2.36
N TRP A 97 0.66 9.84 1.96
CA TRP A 97 -0.52 9.15 1.45
C TRP A 97 -1.67 9.14 2.47
N SER A 98 -1.34 8.95 3.75
CA SER A 98 -2.34 8.86 4.82
C SER A 98 -3.17 10.13 5.01
N ASN A 99 -2.67 11.28 4.56
CA ASN A 99 -3.44 12.52 4.59
C ASN A 99 -4.69 12.45 3.71
N PHE A 100 -4.73 11.50 2.76
CA PHE A 100 -5.82 11.31 1.82
C PHE A 100 -6.47 9.93 1.95
N SER A 101 -6.20 9.21 3.04
CA SER A 101 -6.68 7.84 3.20
C SER A 101 -8.20 7.72 3.14
N HIS A 102 -8.95 8.73 3.61
CA HIS A 102 -10.41 8.75 3.51
C HIS A 102 -10.93 8.80 2.08
N GLU A 103 -10.16 9.39 1.18
CA GLU A 103 -10.54 9.47 -0.23
C GLU A 103 -10.02 8.27 -1.03
N LEU A 104 -8.92 7.66 -0.59
CA LEU A 104 -8.22 6.61 -1.31
C LEU A 104 -8.52 5.19 -0.80
N ASP A 105 -9.42 5.05 0.17
CA ASP A 105 -9.70 3.79 0.86
C ASP A 105 -10.71 2.86 0.15
N PHE A 106 -11.05 3.14 -1.09
CA PHE A 106 -12.13 2.44 -1.81
C PHE A 106 -11.69 1.14 -2.48
N VAL A 107 -10.43 0.78 -2.41
CA VAL A 107 -9.85 -0.39 -3.10
C VAL A 107 -8.61 -0.86 -2.37
N ASP A 108 -8.17 -2.10 -2.66
CA ASP A 108 -6.89 -2.62 -2.17
C ASP A 108 -5.75 -1.65 -2.48
N THR A 109 -4.90 -1.41 -1.49
CA THR A 109 -3.70 -0.59 -1.66
C THR A 109 -2.49 -1.38 -1.18
N ILE A 110 -1.48 -1.50 -2.03
CA ILE A 110 -0.23 -2.16 -1.71
C ILE A 110 0.86 -1.11 -1.67
N PHE A 111 1.51 -0.98 -0.51
CA PHE A 111 2.69 -0.12 -0.35
C PHE A 111 3.93 -0.99 -0.39
N VAL A 112 4.86 -0.67 -1.26
CA VAL A 112 6.12 -1.41 -1.40
C VAL A 112 7.26 -0.43 -1.23
N ALA A 113 8.13 -0.67 -0.25
CA ALA A 113 9.30 0.17 -0.05
C ALA A 113 10.10 0.29 -1.36
N GLU A 114 10.62 1.46 -1.65
CA GLU A 114 11.37 1.69 -2.90
C GLU A 114 12.56 0.72 -3.03
N ASP A 115 13.18 0.36 -1.91
CA ASP A 115 14.26 -0.63 -1.86
C ASP A 115 13.75 -2.07 -1.67
N TYR A 116 12.44 -2.28 -1.68
CA TYR A 116 11.77 -3.58 -1.49
C TYR A 116 12.03 -4.24 -0.12
N SER A 117 12.39 -3.46 0.90
CA SER A 117 12.68 -3.98 2.23
C SER A 117 11.42 -4.35 3.03
N TRP A 118 10.29 -3.79 2.69
CA TRP A 118 9.01 -4.12 3.33
C TRP A 118 7.84 -3.93 2.36
N ILE A 119 6.73 -4.64 2.67
CA ILE A 119 5.48 -4.57 1.92
C ILE A 119 4.36 -4.41 2.94
N VAL A 120 3.43 -3.48 2.67
CA VAL A 120 2.22 -3.27 3.46
C VAL A 120 1.03 -3.35 2.51
N HIS A 121 0.04 -4.15 2.85
CA HIS A 121 -1.18 -4.30 2.06
C HIS A 121 -2.40 -3.97 2.93
N TRP A 122 -3.11 -2.91 2.59
CA TRP A 122 -4.39 -2.57 3.20
C TRP A 122 -5.48 -2.99 2.22
N ASP A 123 -6.15 -4.10 2.55
CA ASP A 123 -7.03 -4.76 1.59
C ASP A 123 -8.44 -4.16 1.56
N PHE A 124 -9.25 -4.61 0.60
CA PHE A 124 -10.63 -4.14 0.41
C PHE A 124 -11.50 -4.40 1.65
N TYR A 125 -11.21 -5.45 2.43
CA TYR A 125 -11.94 -5.80 3.64
C TYR A 125 -11.45 -5.05 4.87
N LYS A 126 -10.53 -4.10 4.69
CA LYS A 126 -9.94 -3.26 5.73
C LYS A 126 -9.05 -4.03 6.71
N ASN A 127 -8.49 -5.12 6.26
CA ASN A 127 -7.43 -5.82 6.99
C ASN A 127 -6.06 -5.30 6.52
N LEU A 128 -5.18 -5.09 7.46
CA LEU A 128 -3.84 -4.59 7.21
C LEU A 128 -2.85 -5.73 7.37
N HIS A 129 -2.01 -5.93 6.36
CA HIS A 129 -0.97 -6.95 6.36
C HIS A 129 0.38 -6.30 6.13
N ALA A 130 1.42 -6.80 6.77
CA ALA A 130 2.76 -6.29 6.58
C ALA A 130 3.79 -7.42 6.64
N LEU A 131 4.82 -7.27 5.83
CA LEU A 131 5.93 -8.22 5.77
C LEU A 131 7.23 -7.46 5.55
N ARG A 132 8.26 -7.85 6.30
CA ARG A 132 9.64 -7.46 6.02
C ARG A 132 10.20 -8.44 4.99
N ALA A 133 10.64 -7.93 3.88
CA ALA A 133 11.20 -8.75 2.81
C ALA A 133 12.67 -9.10 3.06
#